data_c3ac568378cabbd71bba45af5d43a803
#
_entry.id   c3ac568378cabbd71bba45af5d43a803
#
_cell.length_a   1.000
_cell.length_b   1.000
_cell.length_c   1.000
_cell.angle_alpha   90.00
_cell.angle_beta   90.00
_cell.angle_gamma   90.00
#
_symmetry.space_group_name_H-M   'P 1'
#
loop_
_entity.id
_entity.type
_entity.pdbx_description
1 polymer ?
#
loop_
_entity_poly.entity_id
_entity_poly.type
_entity_poly.pdbx_seq_one_letter_code
_entity_poly.pdbx_strand_id
1 'polypeptide(L)'
;DNKYATFPDMLEKAGYWIGYTGKGWGPGNYRDGGFKRNPAGPVFSSKKKSSGIKGVSSTDYAANFDAFLEQRPDGKPFYFWLGGHEPHRVFEKGIGLKKGKKLSDVDVPAFLPDTPEIRGDILDYYVEIEWFDSHLARAMAKLEAIGELENTLVIVTSDNGMAFPRAKANCYEYGVHVPLAIMWPERVKGSRTSTDPVSFVDLT
;
A
#
# COMPACT_ATOMS: atom_id res chain seq x y z
N ASP A 1 2.68 -22.87 2.56
CA ASP A 1 1.53 -23.33 3.37
C ASP A 1 0.23 -23.39 2.60
N ASN A 2 0.23 -24.11 1.48
CA ASN A 2 -0.97 -24.33 0.66
C ASN A 2 -2.06 -25.17 1.36
N LYS A 3 -1.90 -25.45 2.64
CA LYS A 3 -2.90 -26.14 3.49
C LYS A 3 -4.18 -25.31 3.64
N TYR A 4 -4.05 -23.98 3.60
CA TYR A 4 -5.17 -23.08 3.74
C TYR A 4 -5.37 -22.29 2.44
N ALA A 5 -6.62 -22.11 2.03
CA ALA A 5 -6.96 -21.20 0.95
C ALA A 5 -6.69 -19.77 1.42
N THR A 6 -6.07 -18.96 0.54
CA THR A 6 -5.97 -17.52 0.79
C THR A 6 -7.26 -16.82 0.38
N PHE A 7 -7.55 -15.65 0.95
CA PHE A 7 -8.77 -14.95 0.55
C PHE A 7 -8.79 -14.55 -0.94
N PRO A 8 -7.67 -14.20 -1.61
CA PRO A 8 -7.69 -14.01 -3.06
C PRO A 8 -8.07 -15.26 -3.85
N ASP A 9 -7.64 -16.47 -3.40
CA ASP A 9 -8.09 -17.73 -4.01
C ASP A 9 -9.59 -17.96 -3.83
N MET A 10 -10.14 -17.54 -2.68
CA MET A 10 -11.59 -17.64 -2.42
C MET A 10 -12.37 -16.68 -3.32
N LEU A 11 -11.89 -15.44 -3.49
CA LEU A 11 -12.48 -14.46 -4.38
C LEU A 11 -12.45 -14.92 -5.84
N GLU A 12 -11.31 -15.47 -6.30
CA GLU A 12 -11.21 -16.02 -7.66
C GLU A 12 -12.20 -17.16 -7.90
N LYS A 13 -12.35 -18.09 -6.93
CA LYS A 13 -13.35 -19.16 -6.98
C LYS A 13 -14.79 -18.61 -7.00
N ALA A 14 -15.03 -17.47 -6.36
CA ALA A 14 -16.31 -16.76 -6.39
C ALA A 14 -16.53 -15.97 -7.70
N GLY A 15 -15.60 -16.04 -8.65
CA GLY A 15 -15.74 -15.41 -9.97
C GLY A 15 -15.09 -14.05 -10.13
N TYR A 16 -14.37 -13.57 -9.12
CA TYR A 16 -13.64 -12.31 -9.22
C TYR A 16 -12.47 -12.40 -10.19
N TRP A 17 -12.23 -11.31 -10.90
CA TRP A 17 -10.97 -11.06 -11.62
C TRP A 17 -9.93 -10.56 -10.60
N ILE A 18 -8.83 -11.28 -10.43
CA ILE A 18 -7.84 -10.94 -9.41
C ILE A 18 -6.48 -10.57 -10.00
N GLY A 19 -5.73 -9.72 -9.32
CA GLY A 19 -4.38 -9.36 -9.71
C GLY A 19 -3.67 -8.46 -8.70
N TYR A 20 -2.38 -8.22 -8.95
CA TYR A 20 -1.60 -7.34 -8.10
C TYR A 20 -0.51 -6.57 -8.85
N THR A 21 -0.02 -5.50 -8.24
CA THR A 21 1.18 -4.78 -8.69
C THR A 21 2.14 -4.56 -7.51
N GLY A 22 3.44 -4.46 -7.80
CA GLY A 22 4.48 -4.26 -6.78
C GLY A 22 4.66 -5.47 -5.89
N LYS A 23 4.55 -5.30 -4.57
CA LYS A 23 4.60 -6.41 -3.61
C LYS A 23 3.30 -7.21 -3.66
N GLY A 24 3.42 -8.52 -3.91
CA GLY A 24 2.31 -9.45 -3.73
C GLY A 24 2.51 -10.29 -2.47
N TRP A 25 2.87 -11.57 -2.65
CA TRP A 25 3.28 -12.41 -1.52
C TRP A 25 4.67 -11.98 -1.01
N GLY A 26 4.79 -11.72 0.28
CA GLY A 26 6.08 -11.38 0.90
C GLY A 26 5.96 -11.13 2.41
N PRO A 27 7.06 -11.23 3.16
CA PRO A 27 8.33 -11.82 2.77
C PRO A 27 8.21 -13.34 2.60
N GLY A 28 9.05 -13.91 1.78
CA GLY A 28 9.10 -15.35 1.56
C GLY A 28 8.82 -15.77 0.12
N ASN A 29 8.93 -17.06 -0.09
CA ASN A 29 8.74 -17.67 -1.40
C ASN A 29 7.44 -18.49 -1.41
N TYR A 30 6.45 -18.08 -2.16
CA TYR A 30 5.17 -18.79 -2.24
C TYR A 30 5.31 -20.21 -2.79
N ARG A 31 6.35 -20.49 -3.60
CA ARG A 31 6.62 -21.84 -4.12
C ARG A 31 7.07 -22.80 -3.03
N ASP A 32 7.89 -22.32 -2.09
CA ASP A 32 8.29 -23.11 -0.90
C ASP A 32 7.10 -23.37 0.02
N GLY A 33 6.09 -22.49 -0.02
CA GLY A 33 4.79 -22.70 0.61
C GLY A 33 3.88 -23.70 -0.12
N GLY A 34 4.30 -24.21 -1.29
CA GLY A 34 3.56 -25.18 -2.09
C GLY A 34 2.53 -24.59 -3.05
N PHE A 35 2.52 -23.26 -3.25
CA PHE A 35 1.65 -22.62 -4.22
C PHE A 35 2.24 -22.67 -5.63
N LYS A 36 1.40 -22.96 -6.63
CA LYS A 36 1.81 -23.01 -8.03
C LYS A 36 2.03 -21.62 -8.65
N ARG A 37 1.35 -20.59 -8.12
CA ARG A 37 1.48 -19.18 -8.48
C ARG A 37 1.44 -18.32 -7.22
N ASN A 38 1.73 -17.02 -7.38
CA ASN A 38 1.54 -16.06 -6.30
C ASN A 38 0.05 -16.02 -5.92
N PRO A 39 -0.31 -16.25 -4.64
CA PRO A 39 -1.70 -16.21 -4.19
C PRO A 39 -2.42 -14.87 -4.42
N ALA A 40 -1.68 -13.76 -4.49
CA ALA A 40 -2.26 -12.46 -4.82
C ALA A 40 -2.80 -12.36 -6.27
N GLY A 41 -2.53 -13.38 -7.10
CA GLY A 41 -3.00 -13.46 -8.48
C GLY A 41 -1.91 -13.18 -9.52
N PRO A 42 -2.28 -12.90 -10.78
CA PRO A 42 -1.38 -12.46 -11.83
C PRO A 42 -0.74 -11.11 -11.50
N VAL A 43 0.54 -10.94 -11.89
CA VAL A 43 1.28 -9.70 -11.66
C VAL A 43 1.08 -8.70 -12.80
N PHE A 44 0.83 -7.45 -12.45
CA PHE A 44 0.77 -6.30 -13.34
C PHE A 44 1.86 -5.31 -12.94
N SER A 45 3.05 -5.40 -13.52
CA SER A 45 4.23 -4.58 -13.15
C SER A 45 5.05 -4.13 -14.35
N SER A 46 4.49 -4.19 -15.56
CA SER A 46 5.16 -3.81 -16.81
C SER A 46 5.24 -2.29 -17.01
N LYS A 47 4.26 -1.55 -16.52
CA LYS A 47 4.23 -0.09 -16.64
C LYS A 47 5.21 0.54 -15.66
N LYS A 48 6.02 1.47 -16.15
CA LYS A 48 7.08 2.13 -15.38
C LYS A 48 6.95 3.64 -15.42
N LYS A 49 7.29 4.27 -14.30
CA LYS A 49 7.34 5.72 -14.15
C LYS A 49 8.47 6.07 -13.17
N SER A 50 9.44 6.81 -13.64
CA SER A 50 10.51 7.28 -12.75
C SER A 50 10.01 8.44 -11.89
N SER A 51 10.28 8.38 -10.60
CA SER A 51 10.09 9.51 -9.68
C SER A 51 11.24 10.53 -9.77
N GLY A 52 12.38 10.12 -10.31
CA GLY A 52 13.64 10.87 -10.22
C GLY A 52 14.25 10.87 -8.81
N ILE A 53 13.70 10.10 -7.87
CA ILE A 53 14.12 10.03 -6.47
C ILE A 53 14.80 8.67 -6.24
N LYS A 54 16.00 8.69 -5.65
CA LYS A 54 16.74 7.48 -5.33
C LYS A 54 16.01 6.68 -4.25
N GLY A 55 15.90 5.36 -4.44
CA GLY A 55 15.22 4.46 -3.51
C GLY A 55 13.77 4.17 -3.91
N VAL A 56 13.11 5.11 -4.54
CA VAL A 56 11.73 4.96 -5.00
C VAL A 56 11.63 4.00 -6.19
N SER A 57 10.67 3.08 -6.14
CA SER A 57 10.40 2.14 -7.22
C SER A 57 10.00 2.84 -8.51
N SER A 58 10.46 2.32 -9.63
CA SER A 58 10.00 2.77 -10.95
C SER A 58 8.69 2.12 -11.40
N THR A 59 8.04 1.34 -10.57
CA THR A 59 6.75 0.74 -10.91
C THR A 59 5.65 1.80 -10.91
N ASP A 60 4.97 1.99 -12.04
CA ASP A 60 3.77 2.82 -12.09
C ASP A 60 2.57 2.02 -11.61
N TYR A 61 2.32 2.02 -10.29
CA TYR A 61 1.26 1.22 -9.69
C TYR A 61 -0.12 1.53 -10.27
N ALA A 62 -0.44 2.81 -10.47
CA ALA A 62 -1.73 3.22 -11.04
C ALA A 62 -1.87 2.78 -12.50
N ALA A 63 -0.87 2.97 -13.34
CA ALA A 63 -0.94 2.52 -14.73
C ALA A 63 -0.98 0.98 -14.86
N ASN A 64 -0.41 0.25 -13.91
CA ASN A 64 -0.56 -1.21 -13.85
C ASN A 64 -1.97 -1.61 -13.38
N PHE A 65 -2.60 -0.84 -12.51
CA PHE A 65 -4.02 -1.02 -12.18
C PHE A 65 -4.92 -0.74 -13.38
N ASP A 66 -4.64 0.31 -14.15
CA ASP A 66 -5.37 0.58 -15.40
C ASP A 66 -5.26 -0.62 -16.35
N ALA A 67 -4.05 -1.16 -16.56
CA ALA A 67 -3.83 -2.33 -17.41
C ALA A 67 -4.53 -3.60 -16.90
N PHE A 68 -4.69 -3.73 -15.58
CA PHE A 68 -5.48 -4.81 -14.97
C PHE A 68 -6.97 -4.64 -15.30
N LEU A 69 -7.52 -3.43 -15.17
CA LEU A 69 -8.92 -3.15 -15.47
C LEU A 69 -9.23 -3.32 -16.95
N GLU A 70 -8.30 -2.93 -17.84
CA GLU A 70 -8.44 -3.12 -19.29
C GLU A 70 -8.51 -4.60 -19.73
N GLN A 71 -7.90 -5.50 -18.94
CA GLN A 71 -7.93 -6.94 -19.21
C GLN A 71 -9.07 -7.66 -18.48
N ARG A 72 -9.80 -6.95 -17.62
CA ARG A 72 -10.91 -7.52 -16.88
C ARG A 72 -12.05 -7.87 -17.84
N PRO A 73 -12.55 -9.12 -17.81
CA PRO A 73 -13.75 -9.48 -18.58
C PRO A 73 -14.96 -8.64 -18.15
N ASP A 74 -15.78 -8.26 -19.11
CA ASP A 74 -16.97 -7.44 -18.87
C ASP A 74 -17.86 -7.99 -17.75
N GLY A 75 -18.29 -7.10 -16.87
CA GLY A 75 -19.20 -7.43 -15.78
C GLY A 75 -18.59 -8.26 -14.62
N LYS A 76 -17.33 -8.67 -14.70
CA LYS A 76 -16.72 -9.39 -13.57
C LYS A 76 -16.39 -8.45 -12.43
N PRO A 77 -16.73 -8.81 -11.17
CA PRO A 77 -16.17 -8.14 -10.01
C PRO A 77 -14.66 -8.35 -9.96
N PHE A 78 -13.93 -7.46 -9.29
CA PHE A 78 -12.48 -7.55 -9.23
C PHE A 78 -11.94 -7.43 -7.81
N TYR A 79 -10.75 -7.97 -7.64
CA TYR A 79 -9.85 -7.74 -6.50
C TYR A 79 -8.47 -7.36 -7.03
N PHE A 80 -7.93 -6.25 -6.55
CA PHE A 80 -6.59 -5.83 -6.91
C PHE A 80 -5.78 -5.44 -5.69
N TRP A 81 -4.59 -6.04 -5.55
CA TRP A 81 -3.65 -5.70 -4.51
C TRP A 81 -2.64 -4.67 -5.05
N LEU A 82 -2.78 -3.42 -4.63
CA LEU A 82 -1.86 -2.34 -4.96
C LEU A 82 -0.74 -2.30 -3.91
N GLY A 83 0.23 -3.22 -4.05
CA GLY A 83 1.31 -3.44 -3.10
C GLY A 83 2.52 -2.54 -3.35
N GLY A 84 2.47 -1.27 -2.93
CA GLY A 84 3.58 -0.36 -3.04
C GLY A 84 4.84 -0.83 -2.31
N HIS A 85 6.00 -0.43 -2.81
CA HIS A 85 7.27 -0.64 -2.11
C HIS A 85 7.52 0.49 -1.09
N GLU A 86 7.07 1.68 -1.41
CA GLU A 86 7.19 2.85 -0.57
C GLU A 86 6.28 2.77 0.66
N PRO A 87 6.73 3.31 1.78
CA PRO A 87 7.98 4.01 2.08
C PRO A 87 9.07 3.10 2.68
N HIS A 88 9.59 2.15 1.89
CA HIS A 88 10.67 1.26 2.34
C HIS A 88 12.03 1.96 2.21
N ARG A 89 12.90 1.87 3.24
CA ARG A 89 14.29 2.36 3.09
C ARG A 89 14.98 1.67 1.90
N VAL A 90 15.88 2.38 1.17
CA VAL A 90 16.67 3.57 1.56
C VAL A 90 16.02 4.85 1.04
N PHE A 91 15.90 5.89 1.85
CA PHE A 91 15.43 7.22 1.42
C PHE A 91 16.55 8.04 0.77
N GLU A 92 16.24 8.90 -0.20
CA GLU A 92 17.20 9.88 -0.71
C GLU A 92 17.42 10.98 0.32
N LYS A 93 18.62 11.04 0.92
CA LYS A 93 18.94 12.00 1.96
C LYS A 93 18.73 13.45 1.50
N GLY A 94 17.92 14.18 2.25
CA GLY A 94 17.62 15.60 2.05
C GLY A 94 16.57 15.87 0.98
N ILE A 95 15.91 14.83 0.45
CA ILE A 95 14.87 15.01 -0.57
C ILE A 95 13.65 15.76 -0.03
N GLY A 96 13.31 15.57 1.25
CA GLY A 96 12.21 16.29 1.89
C GLY A 96 12.42 17.81 1.86
N LEU A 97 13.60 18.27 2.23
CA LEU A 97 13.97 19.68 2.17
C LEU A 97 14.01 20.20 0.70
N LYS A 98 14.54 19.43 -0.23
CA LYS A 98 14.53 19.76 -1.67
C LYS A 98 13.11 19.92 -2.22
N LYS A 99 12.14 19.18 -1.67
CA LYS A 99 10.71 19.26 -2.01
C LYS A 99 9.96 20.38 -1.27
N GLY A 100 10.68 21.23 -0.53
CA GLY A 100 10.12 22.39 0.15
C GLY A 100 9.50 22.13 1.52
N LYS A 101 9.64 20.92 2.07
CA LYS A 101 9.24 20.59 3.45
C LYS A 101 10.17 21.27 4.45
N LYS A 102 9.69 21.51 5.66
CA LYS A 102 10.44 22.19 6.72
C LYS A 102 10.65 21.26 7.90
N LEU A 103 11.79 21.38 8.59
CA LEU A 103 12.07 20.62 9.80
C LEU A 103 11.00 20.83 10.88
N SER A 104 10.36 22.01 10.88
CA SER A 104 9.25 22.32 11.80
C SER A 104 7.98 21.52 11.54
N ASP A 105 7.84 20.92 10.36
CA ASP A 105 6.65 20.14 9.97
C ASP A 105 6.66 18.71 10.56
N VAL A 106 7.75 18.36 11.24
CA VAL A 106 7.93 17.03 11.82
C VAL A 106 7.58 17.03 13.30
N ASP A 107 6.71 16.13 13.70
CA ASP A 107 6.52 15.72 15.09
C ASP A 107 7.38 14.47 15.35
N VAL A 108 8.48 14.66 16.10
CA VAL A 108 9.44 13.58 16.34
C VAL A 108 8.93 12.68 17.48
N PRO A 109 8.77 11.36 17.23
CA PRO A 109 8.39 10.44 18.30
C PRO A 109 9.32 10.52 19.51
N ALA A 110 8.76 10.51 20.72
CA ALA A 110 9.51 10.74 21.97
C ALA A 110 10.65 9.74 22.23
N PHE A 111 10.68 8.61 21.54
CA PHE A 111 11.76 7.62 21.65
C PHE A 111 12.91 7.86 20.65
N LEU A 112 12.81 8.86 19.79
CA LEU A 112 13.88 9.30 18.89
C LEU A 112 14.49 10.60 19.37
N PRO A 113 15.81 10.84 19.17
CA PRO A 113 16.41 12.15 19.42
C PRO A 113 15.78 13.21 18.51
N ASP A 114 15.37 14.32 19.08
CA ASP A 114 14.88 15.45 18.31
C ASP A 114 16.06 16.31 17.81
N THR A 115 16.60 15.92 16.67
CA THR A 115 17.71 16.61 16.00
C THR A 115 17.35 16.95 14.56
N PRO A 116 18.04 17.92 13.94
CA PRO A 116 17.83 18.24 12.52
C PRO A 116 18.00 17.04 11.59
N GLU A 117 18.89 16.11 11.93
CA GLU A 117 19.16 14.90 11.13
C GLU A 117 17.95 13.94 11.16
N ILE A 118 17.39 13.70 12.35
CA ILE A 118 16.21 12.83 12.51
C ILE A 118 14.99 13.48 11.86
N ARG A 119 14.78 14.78 12.06
CA ARG A 119 13.72 15.52 11.38
C ARG A 119 13.85 15.44 9.85
N GLY A 120 15.08 15.59 9.34
CA GLY A 120 15.38 15.45 7.91
C GLY A 120 15.08 14.06 7.37
N ASP A 121 15.45 13.00 8.09
CA ASP A 121 15.18 11.61 7.72
C ASP A 121 13.67 11.28 7.69
N ILE A 122 12.92 11.85 8.65
CA ILE A 122 11.45 11.74 8.66
C ILE A 122 10.81 12.50 7.49
N LEU A 123 11.34 13.67 7.12
CA LEU A 123 10.87 14.39 5.93
C LEU A 123 11.14 13.61 4.63
N ASP A 124 12.27 12.93 4.55
CA ASP A 124 12.62 12.08 3.42
C ASP A 124 11.64 10.87 3.31
N TYR A 125 11.28 10.28 4.45
CA TYR A 125 10.24 9.25 4.55
C TYR A 125 8.86 9.76 4.06
N TYR A 126 8.46 10.99 4.42
CA TYR A 126 7.19 11.58 3.97
C TYR A 126 7.11 11.71 2.45
N VAL A 127 8.22 11.99 1.77
CA VAL A 127 8.25 12.09 0.30
C VAL A 127 7.90 10.76 -0.37
N GLU A 128 8.31 9.64 0.20
CA GLU A 128 7.94 8.33 -0.34
C GLU A 128 6.48 7.99 -0.08
N ILE A 129 5.92 8.38 1.07
CA ILE A 129 4.49 8.26 1.33
C ILE A 129 3.68 9.06 0.29
N GLU A 130 4.05 10.31 0.05
CA GLU A 130 3.38 11.15 -0.95
C GLU A 130 3.48 10.57 -2.37
N TRP A 131 4.58 9.91 -2.70
CA TRP A 131 4.71 9.21 -3.97
C TRP A 131 3.68 8.08 -4.09
N PHE A 132 3.57 7.23 -3.08
CA PHE A 132 2.59 6.15 -3.05
C PHE A 132 1.16 6.71 -3.07
N ASP A 133 0.86 7.73 -2.26
CA ASP A 133 -0.44 8.40 -2.20
C ASP A 133 -0.86 8.96 -3.58
N SER A 134 0.09 9.50 -4.34
CA SER A 134 -0.17 9.95 -5.72
C SER A 134 -0.63 8.84 -6.66
N HIS A 135 -0.15 7.61 -6.46
CA HIS A 135 -0.61 6.45 -7.22
C HIS A 135 -2.00 5.99 -6.77
N LEU A 136 -2.27 6.02 -5.47
CA LEU A 136 -3.60 5.73 -4.92
C LEU A 136 -4.63 6.73 -5.48
N ALA A 137 -4.33 8.03 -5.44
CA ALA A 137 -5.21 9.07 -5.98
C ALA A 137 -5.52 8.84 -7.47
N ARG A 138 -4.54 8.44 -8.28
CA ARG A 138 -4.74 8.12 -9.70
C ARG A 138 -5.61 6.88 -9.88
N ALA A 139 -5.42 5.83 -9.07
CA ALA A 139 -6.23 4.62 -9.11
C ALA A 139 -7.69 4.91 -8.76
N MET A 140 -7.93 5.74 -7.73
CA MET A 140 -9.27 6.17 -7.36
C MET A 140 -9.94 7.03 -8.43
N ALA A 141 -9.21 7.98 -9.04
CA ALA A 141 -9.72 8.77 -10.16
C ALA A 141 -10.08 7.89 -11.38
N LYS A 142 -9.34 6.79 -11.60
CA LYS A 142 -9.71 5.82 -12.64
C LYS A 142 -11.02 5.11 -12.32
N LEU A 143 -11.23 4.66 -11.08
CA LEU A 143 -12.48 4.04 -10.64
C LEU A 143 -13.68 5.01 -10.77
N GLU A 144 -13.48 6.27 -10.40
CA GLU A 144 -14.49 7.32 -10.58
C GLU A 144 -14.83 7.50 -12.06
N ALA A 145 -13.82 7.62 -12.92
CA ALA A 145 -14.00 7.82 -14.35
C ALA A 145 -14.75 6.68 -15.07
N ILE A 146 -14.66 5.46 -14.56
CA ILE A 146 -15.41 4.31 -15.09
C ILE A 146 -16.71 4.01 -14.33
N GLY A 147 -17.06 4.84 -13.34
CA GLY A 147 -18.31 4.72 -12.58
C GLY A 147 -18.35 3.57 -11.57
N GLU A 148 -17.18 3.06 -11.16
CA GLU A 148 -17.09 1.92 -10.22
C GLU A 148 -16.64 2.29 -8.81
N LEU A 149 -16.29 3.56 -8.55
CA LEU A 149 -15.79 3.98 -7.23
C LEU A 149 -16.83 3.77 -6.12
N GLU A 150 -18.09 4.08 -6.39
CA GLU A 150 -19.18 3.97 -5.42
C GLU A 150 -19.35 2.53 -4.90
N ASN A 151 -19.20 1.53 -5.79
CA ASN A 151 -19.32 0.11 -5.44
C ASN A 151 -17.96 -0.59 -5.26
N THR A 152 -16.91 0.15 -4.95
CA THR A 152 -15.59 -0.40 -4.65
C THR A 152 -15.25 -0.23 -3.18
N LEU A 153 -14.95 -1.35 -2.50
CA LEU A 153 -14.33 -1.32 -1.17
C LEU A 153 -12.83 -1.04 -1.32
N VAL A 154 -12.41 0.14 -0.88
CA VAL A 154 -10.99 0.54 -0.85
C VAL A 154 -10.47 0.43 0.57
N ILE A 155 -9.41 -0.34 0.78
CA ILE A 155 -8.73 -0.48 2.06
C ILE A 155 -7.28 -0.01 1.88
N VAL A 156 -6.85 0.94 2.69
CA VAL A 156 -5.48 1.46 2.70
C VAL A 156 -4.87 1.18 4.06
N THR A 157 -3.76 0.47 4.05
CA THR A 157 -3.03 0.11 5.28
C THR A 157 -1.55 -0.08 4.98
N SER A 158 -0.76 -0.43 5.99
CA SER A 158 0.65 -0.77 5.88
C SER A 158 0.91 -2.16 6.46
N ASP A 159 1.92 -2.86 5.96
CA ASP A 159 2.32 -4.19 6.44
C ASP A 159 3.03 -4.15 7.80
N ASN A 160 3.64 -3.03 8.14
CA ASN A 160 4.34 -2.80 9.42
C ASN A 160 4.52 -1.29 9.67
N GLY A 161 4.98 -0.96 10.87
CA GLY A 161 5.33 0.40 11.24
C GLY A 161 6.51 0.97 10.47
N MET A 162 6.73 2.26 10.60
CA MET A 162 7.78 3.02 9.90
C MET A 162 9.18 2.43 10.07
N ALA A 163 10.05 2.60 9.07
CA ALA A 163 11.41 2.03 9.05
C ALA A 163 12.40 2.82 9.93
N PHE A 164 12.06 2.98 11.21
CA PHE A 164 12.85 3.67 12.24
C PHE A 164 13.08 2.76 13.46
N PRO A 165 14.10 3.06 14.31
CA PRO A 165 14.30 2.31 15.55
C PRO A 165 13.03 2.27 16.41
N ARG A 166 12.80 1.14 17.10
CA ARG A 166 11.63 0.87 17.95
C ARG A 166 10.26 0.89 17.24
N ALA A 167 10.26 0.89 15.91
CA ALA A 167 9.06 0.77 15.10
C ALA A 167 9.10 -0.52 14.29
N LYS A 168 9.55 -0.51 13.03
CA LYS A 168 9.61 -1.72 12.19
C LYS A 168 10.31 -2.88 12.91
N ALA A 169 9.75 -4.09 12.76
CA ALA A 169 10.22 -5.34 13.37
C ALA A 169 10.21 -5.36 14.91
N ASN A 170 9.41 -4.53 15.54
CA ASN A 170 9.19 -4.51 16.98
C ASN A 170 7.69 -4.50 17.29
N CYS A 171 7.33 -5.06 18.47
CA CYS A 171 5.94 -5.08 18.96
C CYS A 171 5.61 -3.86 19.84
N TYR A 172 6.24 -2.72 19.59
CA TYR A 172 5.88 -1.45 20.21
C TYR A 172 4.79 -0.76 19.38
N GLU A 173 4.15 0.26 19.98
CA GLU A 173 3.06 1.03 19.36
C GLU A 173 3.35 1.42 17.92
N TYR A 174 4.49 2.05 17.64
CA TYR A 174 4.88 2.47 16.29
C TYR A 174 5.26 1.32 15.34
N GLY A 175 5.35 0.10 15.84
CA GLY A 175 5.61 -1.10 15.02
C GLY A 175 4.34 -1.83 14.61
N VAL A 176 3.29 -1.76 15.43
CA VAL A 176 2.06 -2.56 15.25
C VAL A 176 0.80 -1.73 15.00
N HIS A 177 0.77 -0.48 15.47
CA HIS A 177 -0.32 0.45 15.19
C HIS A 177 -0.11 1.08 13.80
N VAL A 178 -0.46 0.34 12.77
CA VAL A 178 -0.38 0.78 11.38
C VAL A 178 -1.62 1.57 10.96
N PRO A 179 -1.52 2.49 9.98
CA PRO A 179 -2.68 3.21 9.49
C PRO A 179 -3.71 2.23 8.88
N LEU A 180 -4.99 2.52 9.08
CA LEU A 180 -6.07 1.83 8.42
C LEU A 180 -7.15 2.83 8.02
N ALA A 181 -7.39 2.95 6.71
CA ALA A 181 -8.49 3.71 6.16
C ALA A 181 -9.35 2.82 5.26
N ILE A 182 -10.65 2.87 5.44
CA ILE A 182 -11.62 2.08 4.69
C ILE A 182 -12.65 3.02 4.07
N MET A 183 -12.88 2.86 2.77
CA MET A 183 -13.89 3.59 2.04
C MET A 183 -14.75 2.62 1.21
N TRP A 184 -16.07 2.75 1.32
CA TRP A 184 -17.04 2.11 0.43
C TRP A 184 -18.26 3.02 0.34
N PRO A 185 -18.28 3.99 -0.59
CA PRO A 185 -19.26 5.07 -0.58
C PRO A 185 -20.71 4.57 -0.57
N GLU A 186 -21.04 3.57 -1.36
CA GLU A 186 -22.40 3.01 -1.43
C GLU A 186 -22.86 2.37 -0.10
N ARG A 187 -21.92 1.85 0.72
CA ARG A 187 -22.27 1.02 1.89
C ARG A 187 -21.90 1.63 3.23
N VAL A 188 -20.85 2.45 3.25
CA VAL A 188 -20.28 2.95 4.51
C VAL A 188 -20.30 4.47 4.52
N LYS A 189 -21.02 5.04 5.49
CA LYS A 189 -21.00 6.48 5.70
C LYS A 189 -19.61 6.95 6.10
N GLY A 190 -19.04 7.87 5.32
CA GLY A 190 -17.71 8.42 5.54
C GLY A 190 -17.59 9.37 6.74
N SER A 191 -16.41 9.95 6.90
CA SER A 191 -16.06 10.97 7.91
C SER A 191 -16.28 10.53 9.35
N ARG A 192 -15.86 9.31 9.68
CA ARG A 192 -15.90 8.77 11.05
C ARG A 192 -14.59 8.10 11.41
N THR A 193 -14.24 8.10 12.68
CA THR A 193 -13.11 7.36 13.24
C THR A 193 -13.65 6.32 14.21
N SER A 194 -13.07 5.11 14.21
CA SER A 194 -13.26 4.10 15.26
C SER A 194 -11.97 4.00 16.06
N THR A 195 -12.13 3.74 17.36
CA THR A 195 -11.04 3.41 18.30
C THR A 195 -10.98 1.92 18.62
N ASP A 196 -11.82 1.12 17.96
CA ASP A 196 -11.84 -0.33 18.16
C ASP A 196 -10.54 -0.95 17.62
N PRO A 197 -9.96 -1.92 18.32
CA PRO A 197 -8.82 -2.67 17.81
C PRO A 197 -9.21 -3.45 16.56
N VAL A 198 -8.41 -3.36 15.51
CA VAL A 198 -8.56 -4.10 14.25
C VAL A 198 -7.27 -4.87 13.96
N SER A 199 -7.38 -6.13 13.60
CA SER A 199 -6.26 -6.96 13.14
C SER A 199 -6.39 -7.26 11.65
N PHE A 200 -5.29 -7.59 10.99
CA PHE A 200 -5.34 -7.98 9.57
C PHE A 200 -6.24 -9.19 9.29
N VAL A 201 -6.43 -10.07 10.27
CA VAL A 201 -7.37 -11.20 10.14
C VAL A 201 -8.84 -10.74 10.04
N ASP A 202 -9.16 -9.53 10.46
CA ASP A 202 -10.50 -8.94 10.37
C ASP A 202 -10.78 -8.37 8.96
N LEU A 203 -9.74 -8.26 8.11
CA LEU A 203 -9.83 -7.70 6.75
C LEU A 203 -10.04 -8.78 5.68
N THR A 204 -10.20 -10.05 6.06
CA THR A 204 -10.25 -11.21 5.15
C THR A 204 -11.56 -11.99 5.23
#